data_d0e66f298bf9494fd5cb07bd0d90eee8
#
_entry.id   d0e66f298bf9494fd5cb07bd0d90eee8
#
_cell.length_a   1.000
_cell.length_b   1.000
_cell.length_c   1.000
_cell.angle_alpha   90.00
_cell.angle_beta   90.00
_cell.angle_gamma   90.00
#
_symmetry.space_group_name_H-M   'P 1'
#
loop_
_entity.id
_entity.type
_entity.pdbx_description
1 polymer ?
#
loop_
_entity_poly.entity_id
_entity_poly.type
_entity_poly.pdbx_seq_one_letter_code
_entity_poly.pdbx_strand_id
1 'polypeptide(L)'
;RIMINSGETIDFSGLNSFVADKHSTGGVGDKVSIILGPILASLGIAVPMLAGRSLGHTGGTIDKLETIPGFNTNLTIADFKNNVERSGVCIMSQTESICPADKKIYALRDITGTIDSIPLICGSIMSKKISEGIDGLVLDIKIGNGAFMRSLSQGKKLGTMLKLSTETIYQAIQQSLHTTISTRQSRKGEISS
;
A
#
# COMPACT_ATOMS: atom_id res chain seq x y z
N ARG A 1 9.51 9.25 9.34
CA ARG A 1 10.36 10.25 8.65
C ARG A 1 11.66 9.63 8.11
N ILE A 2 12.43 8.87 8.92
CA ILE A 2 13.70 8.26 8.47
C ILE A 2 13.50 7.42 7.20
N MET A 3 12.49 6.56 7.17
CA MET A 3 12.19 5.72 5.99
C MET A 3 11.86 6.55 4.74
N ILE A 4 11.04 7.60 4.88
CA ILE A 4 10.67 8.51 3.76
C ILE A 4 11.90 9.24 3.26
N ASN A 5 12.65 9.85 4.17
CA ASN A 5 13.84 10.66 3.84
C ASN A 5 15.05 9.81 3.41
N SER A 6 14.93 8.48 3.41
CA SER A 6 16.01 7.61 2.96
C SER A 6 16.11 7.48 1.45
N GLY A 7 15.10 7.94 0.71
CA GLY A 7 15.02 7.83 -0.74
C GLY A 7 14.28 8.98 -1.39
N GLU A 8 13.92 8.77 -2.65
CA GLU A 8 13.19 9.72 -3.46
C GLU A 8 11.68 9.69 -3.17
N THR A 9 11.02 10.81 -3.41
CA THR A 9 9.57 10.94 -3.46
C THR A 9 9.12 11.22 -4.88
N ILE A 10 7.99 10.65 -5.28
CA ILE A 10 7.46 10.82 -6.63
C ILE A 10 6.58 12.06 -6.64
N ASP A 11 6.72 12.89 -7.65
CA ASP A 11 5.91 14.08 -7.86
C ASP A 11 4.95 13.86 -9.04
N PHE A 12 3.64 13.95 -8.77
CA PHE A 12 2.56 13.91 -9.73
C PHE A 12 1.80 15.24 -9.84
N SER A 13 2.35 16.34 -9.34
CA SER A 13 1.72 17.68 -9.39
C SER A 13 1.41 18.17 -10.82
N GLY A 14 2.08 17.59 -11.83
CA GLY A 14 1.80 17.85 -13.24
C GLY A 14 0.59 17.10 -13.82
N LEU A 15 -0.02 16.14 -13.10
CA LEU A 15 -1.20 15.44 -13.55
C LEU A 15 -2.46 16.27 -13.27
N ASN A 16 -3.34 16.34 -14.27
CA ASN A 16 -4.66 16.97 -14.11
C ASN A 16 -5.72 15.94 -13.64
N SER A 17 -5.37 15.14 -12.65
CA SER A 17 -6.26 14.11 -12.07
C SER A 17 -5.96 13.94 -10.59
N PHE A 18 -6.97 13.54 -9.82
CA PHE A 18 -6.77 13.18 -8.42
C PHE A 18 -5.93 11.91 -8.33
N VAL A 19 -4.85 11.96 -7.56
CA VAL A 19 -3.91 10.86 -7.41
C VAL A 19 -4.22 10.10 -6.12
N ALA A 20 -4.65 8.86 -6.23
CA ALA A 20 -5.05 8.10 -5.07
C ALA A 20 -4.51 6.66 -5.10
N ASP A 21 -4.32 6.09 -3.93
CA ASP A 21 -3.98 4.69 -3.81
C ASP A 21 -4.76 4.00 -2.68
N LYS A 22 -4.73 2.69 -2.72
CA LYS A 22 -5.28 1.80 -1.70
C LYS A 22 -4.20 0.87 -1.19
N HIS A 23 -4.00 0.81 0.10
CA HIS A 23 -3.09 -0.13 0.73
C HIS A 23 -3.84 -1.16 1.57
N SER A 24 -3.54 -2.44 1.33
CA SER A 24 -4.04 -3.55 2.15
C SER A 24 -3.00 -3.94 3.21
N THR A 25 -3.46 -4.26 4.41
CA THR A 25 -2.58 -4.82 5.44
C THR A 25 -2.17 -6.27 5.15
N GLY A 26 -2.67 -6.85 4.06
CA GLY A 26 -2.34 -8.21 3.62
C GLY A 26 -3.23 -9.28 4.24
N GLY A 27 -3.36 -10.36 3.50
CA GLY A 27 -4.15 -11.52 3.90
C GLY A 27 -4.16 -12.58 2.80
N VAL A 28 -4.49 -13.80 3.14
CA VAL A 28 -4.59 -14.91 2.18
C VAL A 28 -5.67 -14.58 1.13
N GLY A 29 -5.32 -14.69 -0.14
CA GLY A 29 -6.24 -14.48 -1.26
C GLY A 29 -6.59 -13.02 -1.56
N ASP A 30 -5.91 -12.03 -0.97
CA ASP A 30 -6.14 -10.62 -1.28
C ASP A 30 -5.73 -10.29 -2.73
N LYS A 31 -6.70 -9.89 -3.55
CA LYS A 31 -6.56 -9.54 -4.97
C LYS A 31 -7.15 -8.17 -5.28
N VAL A 32 -7.67 -7.47 -4.28
CA VAL A 32 -8.46 -6.24 -4.47
C VAL A 32 -7.68 -5.17 -5.23
N SER A 33 -6.38 -4.99 -4.93
CA SER A 33 -5.55 -3.97 -5.58
C SER A 33 -5.48 -4.15 -7.10
N ILE A 34 -5.36 -5.39 -7.58
CA ILE A 34 -5.24 -5.70 -9.02
C ILE A 34 -6.53 -5.34 -9.78
N ILE A 35 -7.68 -5.52 -9.14
CA ILE A 35 -8.99 -5.24 -9.74
C ILE A 35 -9.33 -3.75 -9.62
N LEU A 36 -9.05 -3.18 -8.45
CA LEU A 36 -9.45 -1.80 -8.12
C LEU A 36 -8.67 -0.76 -8.92
N GLY A 37 -7.37 -0.97 -9.15
CA GLY A 37 -6.53 -0.04 -9.87
C GLY A 37 -7.09 0.34 -11.25
N PRO A 38 -7.36 -0.62 -12.17
CA PRO A 38 -7.96 -0.33 -13.47
C PRO A 38 -9.36 0.29 -13.39
N ILE A 39 -10.18 -0.08 -12.39
CA ILE A 39 -11.50 0.52 -12.19
C ILE A 39 -11.37 2.01 -11.86
N LEU A 40 -10.50 2.38 -10.92
CA LEU A 40 -10.27 3.77 -10.55
C LEU A 40 -9.69 4.58 -11.71
N ALA A 41 -8.76 4.00 -12.47
CA ALA A 41 -8.20 4.64 -13.65
C ALA A 41 -9.28 4.93 -14.71
N SER A 42 -10.23 4.00 -14.92
CA SER A 42 -11.36 4.22 -15.84
C SER A 42 -12.31 5.33 -15.39
N LEU A 43 -12.28 5.70 -14.13
CA LEU A 43 -13.03 6.81 -13.53
C LEU A 43 -12.24 8.13 -13.49
N GLY A 44 -11.04 8.18 -14.09
CA GLY A 44 -10.21 9.38 -14.14
C GLY A 44 -9.35 9.62 -12.89
N ILE A 45 -9.20 8.63 -12.02
CA ILE A 45 -8.32 8.71 -10.86
C ILE A 45 -6.98 8.07 -11.22
N ALA A 46 -5.87 8.79 -11.00
CA ALA A 46 -4.54 8.23 -11.19
C ALA A 46 -4.13 7.35 -9.99
N VAL A 47 -3.65 6.14 -10.27
CA VAL A 47 -3.32 5.13 -9.24
C VAL A 47 -1.87 4.68 -9.35
N PRO A 48 -0.93 5.40 -8.73
CA PRO A 48 0.49 5.03 -8.66
C PRO A 48 0.73 4.08 -7.48
N MET A 49 0.63 2.78 -7.69
CA MET A 49 0.67 1.82 -6.60
C MET A 49 2.06 1.21 -6.40
N LEU A 50 2.71 1.49 -5.27
CA LEU A 50 3.85 0.72 -4.78
C LEU A 50 3.34 -0.45 -3.94
N ALA A 51 3.61 -1.65 -4.39
CA ALA A 51 3.15 -2.86 -3.73
C ALA A 51 4.31 -3.69 -3.16
N GLY A 52 3.99 -4.51 -2.16
CA GLY A 52 4.95 -5.40 -1.50
C GLY A 52 4.92 -6.82 -2.05
N ARG A 53 6.02 -7.53 -1.79
CA ARG A 53 6.11 -8.99 -1.92
C ARG A 53 5.45 -9.69 -0.74
N SER A 54 5.37 -11.00 -0.81
CA SER A 54 4.88 -11.84 0.28
C SER A 54 5.66 -11.61 1.58
N LEU A 55 4.96 -11.74 2.70
CA LEU A 55 5.53 -11.73 4.02
C LEU A 55 4.80 -12.77 4.88
N GLY A 56 5.54 -13.62 5.55
CA GLY A 56 4.98 -14.73 6.34
C GLY A 56 4.16 -15.69 5.47
N HIS A 57 2.91 -15.94 5.87
CA HIS A 57 2.02 -16.90 5.21
C HIS A 57 1.17 -16.33 4.06
N THR A 58 1.39 -15.06 3.68
CA THR A 58 0.58 -14.39 2.65
C THR A 58 1.34 -14.25 1.33
N GLY A 59 0.62 -14.24 0.20
CA GLY A 59 1.19 -13.86 -1.09
C GLY A 59 1.08 -12.35 -1.31
N GLY A 60 2.15 -11.71 -1.76
CA GLY A 60 2.16 -10.27 -2.08
C GLY A 60 1.48 -9.95 -3.41
N THR A 61 1.13 -8.70 -3.61
CA THR A 61 0.57 -8.24 -4.89
C THR A 61 1.58 -8.39 -6.02
N ILE A 62 2.83 -8.08 -5.76
CA ILE A 62 3.93 -8.21 -6.72
C ILE A 62 4.11 -9.67 -7.17
N ASP A 63 4.13 -10.60 -6.22
CA ASP A 63 4.31 -12.03 -6.52
C ASP A 63 3.18 -12.55 -7.42
N LYS A 64 1.95 -12.05 -7.25
CA LYS A 64 0.81 -12.42 -8.11
C LYS A 64 0.93 -11.85 -9.53
N LEU A 65 1.38 -10.60 -9.67
CA LEU A 65 1.55 -9.97 -10.98
C LEU A 65 2.68 -10.62 -11.76
N GLU A 66 3.77 -11.00 -11.11
CA GLU A 66 4.90 -11.68 -11.74
C GLU A 66 4.58 -13.11 -12.21
N THR A 67 3.43 -13.70 -11.83
CA THR A 67 2.95 -14.95 -12.43
C THR A 67 2.43 -14.76 -13.86
N ILE A 68 2.18 -13.51 -14.27
CA ILE A 68 1.76 -13.19 -15.64
C ILE A 68 3.03 -13.11 -16.53
N PRO A 69 3.16 -13.95 -17.56
CA PRO A 69 4.34 -13.94 -18.41
C PRO A 69 4.63 -12.55 -19.00
N GLY A 70 5.85 -12.05 -18.80
CA GLY A 70 6.29 -10.76 -19.32
C GLY A 70 5.86 -9.54 -18.49
N PHE A 71 5.13 -9.72 -17.39
CA PHE A 71 4.79 -8.61 -16.50
C PHE A 71 6.01 -8.16 -15.69
N ASN A 72 6.47 -6.93 -15.93
CA ASN A 72 7.62 -6.36 -15.23
C ASN A 72 7.17 -5.44 -14.10
N THR A 73 7.52 -5.79 -12.86
CA THR A 73 7.26 -4.97 -11.67
C THR A 73 8.46 -4.12 -11.25
N ASN A 74 9.65 -4.34 -11.83
CA ASN A 74 10.87 -3.61 -11.55
C ASN A 74 11.04 -2.47 -12.56
N LEU A 75 10.31 -1.38 -12.34
CA LEU A 75 10.32 -0.21 -13.20
C LEU A 75 11.27 0.86 -12.67
N THR A 76 11.76 1.73 -13.54
CA THR A 76 12.34 3.00 -13.13
C THR A 76 11.24 3.95 -12.67
N ILE A 77 11.57 4.99 -11.89
CA ILE A 77 10.59 6.02 -11.50
C ILE A 77 10.02 6.73 -12.73
N ALA A 78 10.85 6.96 -13.76
CA ALA A 78 10.40 7.56 -15.02
C ALA A 78 9.38 6.68 -15.75
N ASP A 79 9.64 5.38 -15.89
CA ASP A 79 8.71 4.44 -16.52
C ASP A 79 7.42 4.30 -15.72
N PHE A 80 7.52 4.30 -14.41
CA PHE A 80 6.36 4.27 -13.51
C PHE A 80 5.47 5.49 -13.71
N LYS A 81 6.04 6.71 -13.72
CA LYS A 81 5.31 7.95 -13.99
C LYS A 81 4.66 7.92 -15.37
N ASN A 82 5.42 7.59 -16.41
CA ASN A 82 4.91 7.49 -17.78
C ASN A 82 3.73 6.50 -17.90
N ASN A 83 3.79 5.38 -17.20
CA ASN A 83 2.71 4.40 -17.19
C ASN A 83 1.44 4.95 -16.50
N VAL A 84 1.60 5.64 -15.36
CA VAL A 84 0.48 6.30 -14.68
C VAL A 84 -0.15 7.37 -15.58
N GLU A 85 0.67 8.20 -16.23
CA GLU A 85 0.20 9.26 -17.14
C GLU A 85 -0.57 8.69 -18.34
N ARG A 86 -0.08 7.57 -18.93
CA ARG A 86 -0.71 6.95 -20.11
C ARG A 86 -1.95 6.14 -19.80
N SER A 87 -1.96 5.41 -18.70
CA SER A 87 -2.94 4.36 -18.42
C SER A 87 -3.81 4.67 -17.19
N GLY A 88 -3.49 5.73 -16.44
CA GLY A 88 -4.13 6.04 -15.18
C GLY A 88 -3.76 5.10 -14.03
N VAL A 89 -3.04 4.02 -14.28
CA VAL A 89 -2.65 3.05 -13.25
C VAL A 89 -1.31 2.41 -13.54
N CYS A 90 -0.50 2.27 -12.51
CA CYS A 90 0.70 1.44 -12.57
C CYS A 90 0.94 0.79 -11.22
N ILE A 91 1.32 -0.49 -11.22
CA ILE A 91 1.71 -1.22 -10.01
C ILE A 91 3.15 -1.66 -10.16
N MET A 92 4.03 -1.22 -9.27
CA MET A 92 5.41 -1.64 -9.26
C MET A 92 5.88 -2.08 -7.87
N SER A 93 6.99 -2.80 -7.85
CA SER A 93 7.70 -3.17 -6.62
C SER A 93 8.46 -1.96 -6.06
N GLN A 94 8.73 -2.01 -4.76
CA GLN A 94 9.63 -1.05 -4.13
C GLN A 94 11.03 -1.15 -4.73
N THR A 95 11.60 0.01 -5.11
CA THR A 95 12.95 0.11 -5.70
C THR A 95 14.00 0.45 -4.64
N GLU A 96 15.27 0.47 -5.03
CA GLU A 96 16.35 0.98 -4.18
C GLU A 96 16.30 2.52 -4.01
N SER A 97 15.59 3.23 -4.89
CA SER A 97 15.45 4.69 -4.84
C SER A 97 14.33 5.13 -3.91
N ILE A 98 13.27 4.30 -3.72
CA ILE A 98 12.10 4.67 -2.94
C ILE A 98 12.12 3.94 -1.60
N CYS A 99 12.21 4.68 -0.50
CA CYS A 99 12.21 4.15 0.87
C CYS A 99 13.20 2.98 1.08
N PRO A 100 14.49 3.07 0.70
CA PRO A 100 15.44 1.95 0.83
C PRO A 100 15.60 1.47 2.27
N ALA A 101 15.44 2.33 3.26
CA ALA A 101 15.46 1.93 4.67
C ALA A 101 14.27 1.00 5.00
N ASP A 102 13.08 1.26 4.47
CA ASP A 102 11.94 0.35 4.64
C ASP A 102 12.20 -1.01 4.00
N LYS A 103 12.76 -1.04 2.79
CA LYS A 103 13.08 -2.28 2.09
C LYS A 103 13.98 -3.19 2.93
N LYS A 104 15.02 -2.63 3.55
CA LYS A 104 15.94 -3.36 4.45
C LYS A 104 15.23 -3.86 5.70
N ILE A 105 14.47 -3.01 6.37
CA ILE A 105 13.71 -3.36 7.58
C ILE A 105 12.65 -4.43 7.27
N TYR A 106 11.93 -4.28 6.16
CA TYR A 106 10.90 -5.22 5.74
C TYR A 106 11.46 -6.64 5.52
N ALA A 107 12.61 -6.75 4.86
CA ALA A 107 13.28 -8.02 4.64
C ALA A 107 13.72 -8.72 5.95
N LEU A 108 14.02 -7.95 6.99
CA LEU A 108 14.45 -8.49 8.27
C LEU A 108 13.27 -8.98 9.14
N ARG A 109 12.03 -8.54 8.88
CA ARG A 109 10.89 -8.82 9.76
C ARG A 109 10.56 -10.30 9.90
N ASP A 110 10.74 -11.08 8.86
CA ASP A 110 10.53 -12.53 8.87
C ASP A 110 11.56 -13.23 9.76
N ILE A 111 12.82 -12.84 9.61
CA ILE A 111 13.95 -13.42 10.36
C ILE A 111 13.90 -13.04 11.85
N THR A 112 13.44 -11.85 12.16
CA THR A 112 13.38 -11.31 13.54
C THR A 112 12.06 -11.61 14.26
N GLY A 113 11.10 -12.29 13.61
CA GLY A 113 9.79 -12.59 14.20
C GLY A 113 8.96 -11.34 14.51
N THR A 114 9.13 -10.25 13.74
CA THR A 114 8.44 -8.97 13.98
C THR A 114 7.41 -8.63 12.91
N ILE A 115 6.89 -9.63 12.22
CA ILE A 115 5.91 -9.46 11.12
C ILE A 115 4.65 -8.73 11.60
N ASP A 116 4.14 -9.08 12.78
CA ASP A 116 2.91 -8.54 13.37
C ASP A 116 3.11 -7.26 14.18
N SER A 117 4.33 -6.73 14.22
CA SER A 117 4.64 -5.48 14.92
C SER A 117 3.89 -4.30 14.30
N ILE A 118 2.88 -3.78 15.00
CA ILE A 118 2.06 -2.65 14.55
C ILE A 118 2.90 -1.43 14.17
N PRO A 119 3.90 -0.97 14.95
CA PRO A 119 4.73 0.15 14.55
C PRO A 119 5.50 -0.07 13.25
N LEU A 120 6.01 -1.28 13.03
CA LEU A 120 6.74 -1.63 11.79
C LEU A 120 5.78 -1.73 10.60
N ILE A 121 4.57 -2.27 10.79
CA ILE A 121 3.52 -2.28 9.78
C ILE A 121 3.17 -0.84 9.38
N CYS A 122 2.90 0.03 10.34
CA CYS A 122 2.58 1.44 10.10
C CYS A 122 3.71 2.17 9.37
N GLY A 123 4.95 2.03 9.84
CA GLY A 123 6.12 2.66 9.23
C GLY A 123 6.31 2.23 7.78
N SER A 124 6.21 0.93 7.52
CA SER A 124 6.36 0.36 6.19
C SER A 124 5.25 0.79 5.21
N ILE A 125 4.00 0.82 5.65
CA ILE A 125 2.86 1.27 4.83
C ILE A 125 3.01 2.76 4.53
N MET A 126 3.12 3.57 5.57
CA MET A 126 3.06 5.03 5.43
C MET A 126 4.26 5.60 4.71
N SER A 127 5.46 5.03 4.88
CA SER A 127 6.63 5.51 4.14
C SER A 127 6.44 5.39 2.63
N LYS A 128 5.95 4.26 2.15
CA LYS A 128 5.66 4.06 0.73
C LYS A 128 4.57 5.01 0.21
N LYS A 129 3.44 5.09 0.93
CA LYS A 129 2.29 5.88 0.50
C LYS A 129 2.57 7.39 0.45
N ILE A 130 3.43 7.87 1.34
CA ILE A 130 3.87 9.26 1.29
C ILE A 130 4.88 9.49 0.16
N SER A 131 5.80 8.54 -0.06
CA SER A 131 6.77 8.64 -1.15
C SER A 131 6.17 8.48 -2.54
N GLU A 132 4.95 7.96 -2.65
CA GLU A 132 4.18 7.89 -3.90
C GLU A 132 3.65 9.25 -4.37
N GLY A 133 3.60 10.27 -3.52
CA GLY A 133 3.07 11.61 -3.89
C GLY A 133 1.57 11.62 -4.18
N ILE A 134 0.77 10.86 -3.42
CA ILE A 134 -0.68 10.72 -3.59
C ILE A 134 -1.45 11.79 -2.83
N ASP A 135 -2.62 12.19 -3.38
CA ASP A 135 -3.58 13.11 -2.75
C ASP A 135 -4.54 12.39 -1.80
N GLY A 136 -4.82 11.11 -2.06
CA GLY A 136 -5.77 10.31 -1.28
C GLY A 136 -5.29 8.89 -1.02
N LEU A 137 -5.62 8.36 0.16
CA LEU A 137 -5.26 7.00 0.58
C LEU A 137 -6.45 6.28 1.21
N VAL A 138 -6.75 5.08 0.71
CA VAL A 138 -7.68 4.14 1.34
C VAL A 138 -6.90 3.02 2.02
N LEU A 139 -7.10 2.83 3.31
CA LEU A 139 -6.49 1.77 4.09
C LEU A 139 -7.47 0.61 4.26
N ASP A 140 -7.13 -0.54 3.68
CA ASP A 140 -7.91 -1.77 3.75
C ASP A 140 -7.32 -2.69 4.83
N ILE A 141 -7.90 -2.64 6.02
CA ILE A 141 -7.41 -3.40 7.17
C ILE A 141 -8.08 -4.77 7.20
N LYS A 142 -7.31 -5.78 6.87
CA LYS A 142 -7.77 -7.17 6.88
C LYS A 142 -7.79 -7.73 8.29
N ILE A 143 -8.88 -8.39 8.64
CA ILE A 143 -9.10 -8.99 9.97
C ILE A 143 -9.64 -10.42 9.79
N GLY A 144 -9.15 -11.33 10.58
CA GLY A 144 -9.62 -12.71 10.62
C GLY A 144 -8.52 -13.75 10.35
N ASN A 145 -8.92 -14.99 10.09
CA ASN A 145 -8.00 -16.14 10.06
C ASN A 145 -6.93 -16.08 8.97
N GLY A 146 -7.21 -15.43 7.85
CA GLY A 146 -6.26 -15.25 6.75
C GLY A 146 -5.44 -13.97 6.84
N ALA A 147 -5.63 -13.14 7.87
CA ALA A 147 -4.96 -11.85 8.05
C ALA A 147 -3.95 -11.89 9.19
N PHE A 148 -3.07 -10.88 9.25
CA PHE A 148 -2.17 -10.70 10.39
C PHE A 148 -2.94 -10.25 11.65
N MET A 149 -3.96 -9.40 11.49
CA MET A 149 -4.83 -8.98 12.58
C MET A 149 -5.93 -10.02 12.79
N ARG A 150 -5.86 -10.75 13.89
CA ARG A 150 -6.80 -11.85 14.21
C ARG A 150 -8.13 -11.36 14.77
N SER A 151 -8.17 -10.19 15.38
CA SER A 151 -9.35 -9.65 16.06
C SER A 151 -9.68 -8.23 15.59
N LEU A 152 -10.95 -7.85 15.73
CA LEU A 152 -11.40 -6.48 15.47
C LEU A 152 -10.67 -5.45 16.32
N SER A 153 -10.35 -5.78 17.58
CA SER A 153 -9.58 -4.91 18.47
C SER A 153 -8.19 -4.60 17.93
N GLN A 154 -7.47 -5.64 17.45
CA GLN A 154 -6.16 -5.46 16.82
C GLN A 154 -6.26 -4.62 15.54
N GLY A 155 -7.27 -4.88 14.70
CA GLY A 155 -7.51 -4.11 13.48
C GLY A 155 -7.81 -2.64 13.77
N LYS A 156 -8.65 -2.34 14.77
CA LYS A 156 -8.93 -0.97 15.21
C LYS A 156 -7.66 -0.27 15.71
N LYS A 157 -6.84 -0.96 16.53
CA LYS A 157 -5.58 -0.40 17.02
C LYS A 157 -4.64 -0.04 15.86
N LEU A 158 -4.49 -0.95 14.89
CA LEU A 158 -3.68 -0.69 13.69
C LEU A 158 -4.23 0.51 12.90
N GLY A 159 -5.55 0.55 12.67
CA GLY A 159 -6.20 1.64 11.95
C GLY A 159 -6.01 3.01 12.61
N THR A 160 -6.15 3.07 13.94
CA THR A 160 -5.90 4.29 14.71
C THR A 160 -4.45 4.75 14.56
N MET A 161 -3.48 3.84 14.64
CA MET A 161 -2.06 4.20 14.49
C MET A 161 -1.74 4.67 13.07
N LEU A 162 -2.30 4.02 12.04
CA LEU A 162 -2.14 4.44 10.65
C LEU A 162 -2.71 5.85 10.43
N LYS A 163 -3.91 6.13 10.94
CA LYS A 163 -4.53 7.45 10.88
C LYS A 163 -3.67 8.52 11.55
N LEU A 164 -3.24 8.29 12.78
CA LEU A 164 -2.37 9.22 13.52
C LEU A 164 -1.04 9.46 12.79
N SER A 165 -0.46 8.40 12.21
CA SER A 165 0.78 8.52 11.42
C SER A 165 0.57 9.40 10.19
N THR A 166 -0.58 9.26 9.52
CA THR A 166 -0.97 10.11 8.39
C THR A 166 -1.10 11.57 8.83
N GLU A 167 -1.91 11.85 9.83
CA GLU A 167 -2.15 13.20 10.34
C GLU A 167 -0.84 13.90 10.75
N THR A 168 0.03 13.21 11.50
CA THR A 168 1.30 13.76 11.98
C THR A 168 2.27 14.08 10.84
N ILE A 169 2.29 13.26 9.80
CA ILE A 169 3.23 13.46 8.69
C ILE A 169 2.70 14.51 7.72
N TYR A 170 1.39 14.50 7.43
CA TYR A 170 0.76 15.44 6.49
C TYR A 170 0.62 16.86 7.05
N GLN A 171 0.34 17.02 8.34
CA GLN A 171 0.45 18.34 8.99
C GLN A 171 1.86 18.93 8.84
N ALA A 172 2.88 18.07 8.79
CA ALA A 172 4.26 18.50 8.59
C ALA A 172 4.61 18.83 7.13
N ILE A 173 3.79 18.41 6.17
CA ILE A 173 4.04 18.58 4.72
C ILE A 173 3.06 19.62 4.10
N GLN A 174 2.07 20.09 4.87
CA GLN A 174 1.01 21.02 4.42
C GLN A 174 0.14 20.49 3.27
N GLN A 175 -0.01 19.19 3.14
CA GLN A 175 -0.92 18.61 2.16
C GLN A 175 -2.18 18.08 2.86
N SER A 176 -3.36 18.42 2.33
CA SER A 176 -4.64 17.93 2.83
C SER A 176 -4.93 16.54 2.30
N LEU A 177 -4.54 15.50 3.01
CA LEU A 177 -4.89 14.12 2.67
C LEU A 177 -6.21 13.71 3.34
N HIS A 178 -7.12 13.25 2.51
CA HIS A 178 -8.31 12.56 2.98
C HIS A 178 -7.99 11.07 3.17
N THR A 179 -7.75 10.66 4.42
CA THR A 179 -7.57 9.25 4.73
C THR A 179 -8.90 8.65 5.15
N THR A 180 -9.40 7.74 4.35
CA THR A 180 -10.56 6.92 4.68
C THR A 180 -10.07 5.55 5.14
N ILE A 181 -10.39 5.19 6.39
CA ILE A 181 -10.10 3.86 6.92
C ILE A 181 -11.33 2.99 6.67
N SER A 182 -11.20 2.03 5.77
CA SER A 182 -12.21 0.98 5.56
C SER A 182 -11.80 -0.27 6.34
N THR A 183 -12.59 -0.64 7.34
CA THR A 183 -12.45 -1.94 8.02
C THR A 183 -13.41 -2.92 7.38
N ARG A 184 -12.88 -3.87 6.62
CA ARG A 184 -13.67 -4.97 6.07
C ARG A 184 -13.57 -6.15 7.02
N GLN A 185 -14.63 -6.39 7.76
CA GLN A 185 -14.83 -7.63 8.48
C GLN A 185 -15.18 -8.70 7.44
N SER A 186 -14.36 -9.74 7.30
CA SER A 186 -14.78 -10.89 6.49
C SER A 186 -15.96 -11.55 7.23
N ARG A 187 -17.17 -11.26 6.78
CA ARG A 187 -18.33 -12.02 7.24
C ARG A 187 -18.07 -13.48 6.85
N LYS A 188 -18.09 -14.38 7.81
CA LYS A 188 -18.36 -15.80 7.57
C LYS A 188 -19.66 -15.82 6.78
N GLY A 189 -19.61 -16.39 5.56
CA GLY A 189 -20.83 -16.53 4.79
C GLY A 189 -21.83 -17.39 5.56
N GLU A 190 -22.89 -16.76 5.99
CA GLU A 190 -24.16 -17.46 6.13
C GLU A 190 -24.76 -17.51 4.73
N ILE A 191 -24.44 -18.59 4.02
CA ILE A 191 -25.31 -19.05 2.96
C ILE A 191 -26.45 -19.72 3.71
N SER A 192 -27.51 -18.97 3.93
CA SER A 192 -28.78 -19.56 4.31
C SER A 192 -29.35 -20.28 3.09
N SER A 193 -29.56 -21.56 3.30
CA SER A 193 -30.32 -22.50 2.47
C SER A 193 -31.61 -21.92 1.90
#